data_7f16cdf348b92f71c477d9d68441e9b4
#
_entry.id   7f16cdf348b92f71c477d9d68441e9b4
#
_cell.length_a   1.000
_cell.length_b   1.000
_cell.length_c   1.000
_cell.angle_alpha   90.00
_cell.angle_beta   90.00
_cell.angle_gamma   90.00
#
_symmetry.space_group_name_H-M   'P 1'
#
loop_
_entity.id
_entity.type
_entity.pdbx_description
1 polymer ?
#
loop_
_entity_poly.entity_id
_entity_poly.type
_entity_poly.pdbx_seq_one_letter_code
_entity_poly.pdbx_strand_id
1 'polypeptide(L)'
;SKDNYDNNYQLDGGLETYEASYKTVANLFTTQQKEGVVSESLKAVSLSFAKQSNVAYTIEIYTDLTNALDPYSGTKQDAATTTGASAYAGYYTIPLKQAVTLKPGSTYAVVVTTDKNAIDVEDGWSESPDPSAANIVYTWERSVSQYNQKSFYLSGGKFQAMPAGNLRIKAFTDNQTEEPEQ
;
A
#
# COMPACT_ATOMS: atom_id res chain seq x y z
N SER A 1 -3.77 -8.14 16.06
CA SER A 1 -4.16 -9.20 15.14
C SER A 1 -3.36 -10.44 15.45
N LYS A 2 -4.01 -11.60 15.50
CA LYS A 2 -3.35 -12.89 15.76
C LYS A 2 -2.75 -13.52 14.50
N ASP A 3 -2.90 -12.86 13.38
CA ASP A 3 -2.39 -13.35 12.11
C ASP A 3 -0.97 -12.81 11.93
N ASN A 4 0.01 -13.66 12.23
CA ASN A 4 1.41 -13.39 11.96
C ASN A 4 1.67 -13.74 10.50
N TYR A 5 1.73 -12.73 9.64
CA TYR A 5 2.22 -12.89 8.29
C TYR A 5 3.74 -12.85 8.28
N ASP A 6 4.36 -13.59 7.37
CA ASP A 6 5.81 -13.62 7.24
C ASP A 6 6.38 -12.30 6.74
N ASN A 7 5.61 -11.58 5.89
CA ASN A 7 6.05 -10.33 5.31
C ASN A 7 4.97 -9.25 5.39
N ASN A 8 5.43 -8.02 5.61
CA ASN A 8 4.62 -6.81 5.55
C ASN A 8 5.27 -5.83 4.56
N TYR A 9 4.59 -5.55 3.47
CA TYR A 9 4.99 -4.56 2.48
C TYR A 9 4.26 -3.26 2.76
N GLN A 10 5.00 -2.18 3.00
CA GLN A 10 4.46 -0.84 3.26
C GLN A 10 5.41 0.23 2.73
N LEU A 11 4.87 1.38 2.38
CA LEU A 11 5.61 2.55 1.93
C LEU A 11 5.61 3.66 2.98
N ASP A 12 4.61 3.65 3.86
CA ASP A 12 4.39 4.65 4.90
C ASP A 12 5.15 4.30 6.20
N GLY A 13 5.55 5.31 6.95
CA GLY A 13 6.22 5.16 8.25
C GLY A 13 6.03 6.38 9.18
N GLY A 14 5.33 7.41 8.71
CA GLY A 14 5.09 8.64 9.45
C GLY A 14 3.76 8.69 10.19
N LEU A 15 3.57 9.74 11.01
CA LEU A 15 2.38 9.91 11.85
C LEU A 15 1.33 10.82 11.22
N GLU A 16 1.75 11.83 10.47
CA GLU A 16 0.81 12.80 9.88
C GLU A 16 0.23 12.29 8.58
N THR A 17 -1.05 12.56 8.38
CA THR A 17 -1.79 12.10 7.21
C THR A 17 -2.78 13.14 6.71
N TYR A 18 -3.02 13.09 5.40
CA TYR A 18 -4.16 13.72 4.76
C TYR A 18 -4.91 12.70 3.91
N GLU A 19 -6.12 13.02 3.49
CA GLU A 19 -6.90 12.14 2.61
C GLU A 19 -6.48 12.33 1.15
N ALA A 20 -6.29 11.23 0.44
CA ALA A 20 -6.09 11.28 -1.00
C ALA A 20 -7.31 11.93 -1.69
N SER A 21 -7.06 12.87 -2.58
CA SER A 21 -8.11 13.56 -3.34
C SER A 21 -8.66 12.73 -4.51
N TYR A 22 -8.39 11.43 -4.53
CA TYR A 22 -8.75 10.51 -5.61
C TYR A 22 -9.42 9.26 -5.06
N LYS A 23 -10.42 8.76 -5.80
CA LYS A 23 -11.16 7.56 -5.42
C LYS A 23 -10.44 6.27 -5.79
N THR A 24 -9.63 6.28 -6.83
CA THR A 24 -8.82 5.13 -7.23
C THR A 24 -7.35 5.46 -7.08
N VAL A 25 -6.69 4.67 -6.26
CA VAL A 25 -5.27 4.82 -5.89
C VAL A 25 -4.58 3.47 -5.90
N ALA A 26 -3.25 3.45 -5.95
CA ALA A 26 -2.50 2.21 -5.94
C ALA A 26 -1.14 2.37 -5.26
N ASN A 27 -0.70 1.31 -4.58
CA ASN A 27 0.70 1.11 -4.20
C ASN A 27 1.31 -0.04 -4.99
N LEU A 28 2.57 0.13 -5.39
CA LEU A 28 3.39 -0.90 -5.97
C LEU A 28 4.37 -1.44 -4.94
N PHE A 29 4.48 -2.77 -4.92
CA PHE A 29 5.42 -3.49 -4.06
C PHE A 29 6.23 -4.49 -4.90
N THR A 30 7.44 -4.78 -4.46
CA THR A 30 8.29 -5.81 -5.07
C THR A 30 8.60 -6.86 -4.02
N THR A 31 8.33 -8.12 -4.33
CA THR A 31 8.65 -9.25 -3.44
C THR A 31 10.16 -9.39 -3.29
N GLN A 32 10.58 -9.84 -2.12
CA GLN A 32 11.99 -10.09 -1.85
C GLN A 32 12.41 -11.46 -2.41
N GLN A 33 13.66 -11.54 -2.85
CA GLN A 33 14.28 -12.85 -3.11
C GLN A 33 14.88 -13.35 -1.79
N LYS A 34 14.40 -14.49 -1.32
CA LYS A 34 14.86 -15.14 -0.08
C LYS A 34 15.24 -16.57 -0.38
N GLU A 35 16.33 -17.02 0.25
CA GLU A 35 16.77 -18.40 0.13
C GLU A 35 15.68 -19.38 0.60
N GLY A 36 15.41 -20.42 -0.19
CA GLY A 36 14.40 -21.44 0.11
C GLY A 36 12.93 -20.98 -0.08
N VAL A 37 12.67 -19.74 -0.47
CA VAL A 37 11.32 -19.24 -0.76
C VAL A 37 11.08 -19.28 -2.26
N VAL A 38 10.14 -20.12 -2.69
CA VAL A 38 9.80 -20.30 -4.11
C VAL A 38 8.71 -19.35 -4.59
N SER A 39 7.88 -18.87 -3.68
CA SER A 39 6.86 -17.85 -3.94
C SER A 39 6.38 -17.23 -2.62
N GLU A 40 5.62 -16.15 -2.72
CA GLU A 40 4.87 -15.61 -1.59
C GLU A 40 3.37 -15.71 -1.88
N SER A 41 2.57 -15.91 -0.85
CA SER A 41 1.11 -15.93 -0.93
C SER A 41 0.56 -14.64 -0.34
N LEU A 42 0.09 -13.70 -1.17
CA LEU A 42 -0.56 -12.46 -0.72
C LEU A 42 -1.96 -12.80 -0.20
N LYS A 43 -2.18 -12.58 1.10
CA LYS A 43 -3.40 -13.00 1.79
C LYS A 43 -4.29 -11.86 2.23
N ALA A 44 -3.71 -10.71 2.55
CA ALA A 44 -4.48 -9.59 3.07
C ALA A 44 -3.88 -8.24 2.67
N VAL A 45 -4.72 -7.21 2.69
CA VAL A 45 -4.36 -5.81 2.46
C VAL A 45 -4.83 -4.99 3.65
N SER A 46 -4.04 -4.03 4.11
CA SER A 46 -4.48 -3.06 5.10
C SER A 46 -4.76 -1.72 4.43
N LEU A 47 -5.89 -1.13 4.78
CA LEU A 47 -6.33 0.19 4.35
C LEU A 47 -6.52 1.10 5.58
N SER A 48 -6.21 2.38 5.42
CA SER A 48 -6.46 3.41 6.43
C SER A 48 -7.52 4.38 5.96
N PHE A 49 -8.61 4.49 6.74
CA PHE A 49 -9.71 5.44 6.57
C PHE A 49 -9.83 6.32 7.83
N ALA A 50 -8.72 6.95 8.26
CA ALA A 50 -8.66 7.59 9.58
C ALA A 50 -9.67 8.72 9.78
N LYS A 51 -10.15 9.33 8.67
CA LYS A 51 -11.07 10.47 8.71
C LYS A 51 -12.47 10.18 8.19
N GLN A 52 -12.69 9.02 7.53
CA GLN A 52 -13.94 8.70 6.87
C GLN A 52 -14.57 7.41 7.41
N SER A 53 -15.87 7.46 7.66
CA SER A 53 -16.70 6.30 7.96
C SER A 53 -17.59 5.94 6.77
N ASN A 54 -18.17 4.74 6.80
CA ASN A 54 -19.06 4.23 5.75
C ASN A 54 -18.43 4.32 4.36
N VAL A 55 -17.21 3.78 4.21
CA VAL A 55 -16.47 3.76 2.94
C VAL A 55 -16.67 2.41 2.27
N ALA A 56 -17.30 2.39 1.11
CA ALA A 56 -17.30 1.21 0.25
C ALA A 56 -16.00 1.14 -0.55
N TYR A 57 -15.41 -0.04 -0.63
CA TYR A 57 -14.13 -0.24 -1.31
C TYR A 57 -14.11 -1.48 -2.21
N THR A 58 -13.25 -1.43 -3.21
CA THR A 58 -12.85 -2.55 -4.06
C THR A 58 -11.32 -2.62 -4.07
N ILE A 59 -10.77 -3.80 -3.77
CA ILE A 59 -9.34 -4.09 -3.84
C ILE A 59 -9.11 -5.00 -5.02
N GLU A 60 -8.20 -4.62 -5.91
CA GLU A 60 -7.78 -5.38 -7.08
C GLU A 60 -6.27 -5.58 -7.03
N ILE A 61 -5.81 -6.77 -7.39
CA ILE A 61 -4.39 -7.13 -7.41
C ILE A 61 -3.97 -7.35 -8.86
N TYR A 62 -2.87 -6.71 -9.24
CA TYR A 62 -2.20 -6.90 -10.54
C TYR A 62 -0.80 -7.44 -10.28
N THR A 63 -0.44 -8.55 -10.92
CA THR A 63 0.85 -9.22 -10.73
C THR A 63 1.73 -9.11 -11.97
N ASP A 64 3.03 -9.35 -11.79
CA ASP A 64 4.01 -9.35 -12.89
C ASP A 64 3.95 -8.06 -13.74
N LEU A 65 4.00 -6.90 -13.09
CA LEU A 65 3.98 -5.62 -13.78
C LEU A 65 5.14 -5.49 -14.77
N THR A 66 4.82 -5.06 -15.98
CA THR A 66 5.80 -4.79 -17.04
C THR A 66 6.28 -3.35 -17.08
N ASN A 67 5.55 -2.45 -16.42
CA ASN A 67 5.90 -1.03 -16.29
C ASN A 67 5.69 -0.59 -14.83
N ALA A 68 6.78 -0.21 -14.16
CA ALA A 68 6.77 0.25 -12.77
C ALA A 68 6.08 1.62 -12.56
N LEU A 69 5.66 2.29 -13.62
CA LEU A 69 4.89 3.54 -13.59
C LEU A 69 3.41 3.35 -13.92
N ASP A 70 2.98 2.11 -14.18
CA ASP A 70 1.60 1.80 -14.51
C ASP A 70 1.10 0.59 -13.70
N PRO A 71 0.31 0.82 -12.63
CA PRO A 71 -0.31 -0.24 -11.84
C PRO A 71 -1.15 -1.24 -12.65
N TYR A 72 -1.68 -0.84 -13.80
CA TYR A 72 -2.48 -1.72 -14.67
C TYR A 72 -1.64 -2.52 -15.69
N SER A 73 -0.32 -2.34 -15.72
CA SER A 73 0.55 -3.03 -16.68
C SER A 73 0.75 -4.53 -16.41
N GLY A 74 0.26 -5.03 -15.30
CA GLY A 74 0.35 -6.42 -14.91
C GLY A 74 -0.89 -7.24 -15.29
N THR A 75 -0.90 -8.49 -14.82
CA THR A 75 -2.04 -9.40 -14.96
C THR A 75 -2.99 -9.24 -13.80
N LYS A 76 -4.24 -8.85 -14.06
CA LYS A 76 -5.28 -8.74 -13.04
C LYS A 76 -5.63 -10.12 -12.49
N GLN A 77 -5.68 -10.24 -11.18
CA GLN A 77 -6.08 -11.44 -10.46
C GLN A 77 -7.57 -11.35 -10.09
N ASP A 78 -8.45 -11.61 -11.05
CA ASP A 78 -9.90 -11.40 -10.92
C ASP A 78 -10.51 -12.17 -9.74
N ALA A 79 -10.07 -13.40 -9.50
CA ALA A 79 -10.56 -14.22 -8.40
C ALA A 79 -10.23 -13.64 -7.00
N ALA A 80 -9.19 -12.82 -6.91
CA ALA A 80 -8.77 -12.14 -5.68
C ALA A 80 -9.47 -10.79 -5.46
N THR A 81 -10.20 -10.27 -6.45
CA THR A 81 -10.93 -9.00 -6.31
C THR A 81 -11.84 -9.05 -5.10
N THR A 82 -11.61 -8.12 -4.17
CA THR A 82 -12.26 -8.09 -2.86
C THR A 82 -13.02 -6.79 -2.69
N THR A 83 -14.31 -6.89 -2.38
CA THR A 83 -15.19 -5.75 -2.11
C THR A 83 -15.67 -5.77 -0.69
N GLY A 84 -15.92 -4.61 -0.12
CA GLY A 84 -16.46 -4.48 1.22
C GLY A 84 -16.81 -3.04 1.56
N ALA A 85 -17.16 -2.84 2.83
CA ALA A 85 -17.39 -1.51 3.37
C ALA A 85 -16.89 -1.42 4.81
N SER A 86 -16.30 -0.28 5.17
CA SER A 86 -15.99 0.06 6.55
C SER A 86 -17.18 0.79 7.18
N ALA A 87 -17.58 0.42 8.39
CA ALA A 87 -18.62 1.14 9.11
C ALA A 87 -18.07 2.38 9.83
N TYR A 88 -16.82 2.35 10.25
CA TYR A 88 -16.17 3.39 11.05
C TYR A 88 -14.86 3.83 10.41
N ALA A 89 -14.39 5.01 10.80
CA ALA A 89 -13.02 5.43 10.53
C ALA A 89 -12.02 4.50 11.26
N GLY A 90 -10.85 4.28 10.67
CA GLY A 90 -9.79 3.45 11.27
C GLY A 90 -8.96 2.67 10.28
N TYR A 91 -8.14 1.78 10.83
CA TYR A 91 -7.30 0.85 10.08
C TYR A 91 -7.99 -0.50 9.96
N TYR A 92 -7.99 -1.05 8.76
CA TYR A 92 -8.61 -2.33 8.45
C TYR A 92 -7.62 -3.26 7.79
N THR A 93 -7.42 -4.44 8.36
CA THR A 93 -6.76 -5.55 7.66
C THR A 93 -7.83 -6.41 7.03
N ILE A 94 -7.83 -6.47 5.72
CA ILE A 94 -8.88 -7.07 4.90
C ILE A 94 -8.30 -8.31 4.23
N PRO A 95 -8.73 -9.53 4.62
CA PRO A 95 -8.38 -10.74 3.89
C PRO A 95 -8.86 -10.65 2.45
N LEU A 96 -8.02 -11.04 1.50
CA LEU A 96 -8.43 -11.15 0.11
C LEU A 96 -9.41 -12.32 -0.06
N LYS A 97 -10.34 -12.18 -1.00
CA LYS A 97 -11.30 -13.24 -1.35
C LYS A 97 -10.60 -14.54 -1.75
N GLN A 98 -9.46 -14.41 -2.43
CA GLN A 98 -8.55 -15.50 -2.76
C GLN A 98 -7.11 -15.02 -2.62
N ALA A 99 -6.26 -15.84 -2.04
CA ALA A 99 -4.83 -15.55 -1.97
C ALA A 99 -4.21 -15.51 -3.37
N VAL A 100 -3.20 -14.64 -3.55
CA VAL A 100 -2.50 -14.45 -4.82
C VAL A 100 -1.07 -14.93 -4.69
N THR A 101 -0.64 -15.83 -5.58
CA THR A 101 0.75 -16.27 -5.67
C THR A 101 1.60 -15.19 -6.34
N LEU A 102 2.67 -14.79 -5.67
CA LEU A 102 3.64 -13.80 -6.12
C LEU A 102 4.99 -14.47 -6.34
N LYS A 103 5.62 -14.21 -7.49
CA LYS A 103 6.97 -14.73 -7.79
C LYS A 103 8.02 -13.92 -7.02
N PRO A 104 9.14 -14.52 -6.61
CA PRO A 104 10.26 -13.80 -6.00
C PRO A 104 10.79 -12.70 -6.92
N GLY A 105 11.05 -11.50 -6.37
CA GLY A 105 11.57 -10.37 -7.12
C GLY A 105 10.60 -9.75 -8.13
N SER A 106 9.32 -10.15 -8.14
CA SER A 106 8.30 -9.58 -9.01
C SER A 106 7.64 -8.35 -8.41
N THR A 107 7.23 -7.41 -9.27
CA THR A 107 6.47 -6.23 -8.87
C THR A 107 4.98 -6.48 -9.08
N TYR A 108 4.19 -6.13 -8.06
CA TYR A 108 2.74 -6.21 -8.09
C TYR A 108 2.11 -4.91 -7.61
N ALA A 109 0.88 -4.66 -8.00
CA ALA A 109 0.11 -3.51 -7.58
C ALA A 109 -1.10 -3.93 -6.74
N VAL A 110 -1.33 -3.17 -5.67
CA VAL A 110 -2.58 -3.16 -4.92
C VAL A 110 -3.34 -1.92 -5.33
N VAL A 111 -4.40 -2.08 -6.10
CA VAL A 111 -5.27 -1.01 -6.57
C VAL A 111 -6.51 -0.98 -5.69
N VAL A 112 -6.84 0.20 -5.17
CA VAL A 112 -7.99 0.41 -4.29
C VAL A 112 -8.89 1.48 -4.88
N THR A 113 -10.15 1.15 -5.08
CA THR A 113 -11.20 2.10 -5.46
C THR A 113 -12.18 2.26 -4.31
N THR A 114 -12.51 3.50 -3.95
CA THR A 114 -13.46 3.85 -2.91
C THR A 114 -14.60 4.70 -3.48
N ASP A 115 -15.78 4.65 -2.85
CA ASP A 115 -16.95 5.43 -3.26
C ASP A 115 -16.79 6.93 -3.00
N LYS A 116 -15.87 7.29 -2.10
CA LYS A 116 -15.48 8.68 -1.76
C LYS A 116 -13.98 8.78 -1.57
N ASN A 117 -13.44 9.98 -1.52
CA ASN A 117 -12.04 10.21 -1.16
C ASN A 117 -11.84 9.79 0.31
N ALA A 118 -11.04 8.77 0.57
CA ALA A 118 -10.98 8.16 1.90
C ALA A 118 -9.64 7.55 2.28
N ILE A 119 -8.80 7.16 1.32
CA ILE A 119 -7.51 6.54 1.63
C ILE A 119 -6.56 7.59 2.18
N ASP A 120 -5.96 7.30 3.32
CA ASP A 120 -4.98 8.19 3.93
C ASP A 120 -3.65 8.13 3.17
N VAL A 121 -3.08 9.33 3.02
CA VAL A 121 -1.71 9.53 2.54
C VAL A 121 -0.87 9.99 3.71
N GLU A 122 0.29 9.38 3.89
CA GLU A 122 1.30 9.89 4.80
C GLU A 122 1.82 11.22 4.29
N ASP A 123 1.73 12.27 5.12
CA ASP A 123 2.29 13.56 4.77
C ASP A 123 3.79 13.58 5.02
N GLY A 124 4.50 14.01 3.99
CA GLY A 124 5.94 14.20 4.00
C GLY A 124 6.39 15.56 4.51
N TRP A 125 5.70 16.14 5.46
CA TRP A 125 6.00 17.48 5.94
C TRP A 125 7.34 17.54 6.70
N SER A 126 8.23 18.46 6.31
CA SER A 126 9.40 18.87 7.11
C SER A 126 9.17 20.28 7.62
N GLU A 127 9.01 20.47 8.92
CA GLU A 127 9.18 21.78 9.51
C GLU A 127 10.66 22.13 9.56
N SER A 128 11.04 23.21 8.91
CA SER A 128 12.28 23.89 9.26
C SER A 128 12.07 24.55 10.62
N PRO A 129 12.94 24.34 11.59
CA PRO A 129 12.83 25.03 12.88
C PRO A 129 12.85 26.54 12.61
N ASP A 130 11.90 27.26 13.18
CA ASP A 130 11.92 28.73 13.18
C ASP A 130 13.16 29.19 13.95
N PRO A 131 14.16 29.80 13.29
CA PRO A 131 15.38 30.24 13.98
C PRO A 131 15.13 31.35 14.97
N SER A 132 13.93 31.91 15.01
CA SER A 132 13.52 32.95 16.00
C SER A 132 12.92 32.38 17.26
N ALA A 133 12.55 31.09 17.31
CA ALA A 133 12.03 30.46 18.52
C ALA A 133 13.19 30.11 19.47
N ALA A 134 13.50 31.01 20.39
CA ALA A 134 14.47 30.75 21.44
C ALA A 134 14.06 29.52 22.27
N ASN A 135 14.89 28.50 22.28
CA ASN A 135 14.98 27.41 23.27
C ASN A 135 14.21 26.10 23.06
N ILE A 136 13.60 25.78 21.92
CA ILE A 136 13.16 24.42 21.67
C ILE A 136 13.58 23.99 20.25
N VAL A 137 14.70 23.30 20.15
CA VAL A 137 15.12 22.66 18.91
C VAL A 137 14.53 21.26 18.89
N TYR A 138 13.34 21.09 18.34
CA TYR A 138 12.88 19.80 17.87
C TYR A 138 13.32 19.66 16.42
N THR A 139 14.47 19.06 16.20
CA THR A 139 14.85 18.54 14.90
C THR A 139 14.10 17.23 14.68
N TRP A 140 12.89 17.34 14.19
CA TRP A 140 12.24 16.22 13.52
C TRP A 140 12.84 16.17 12.14
N GLU A 141 13.99 15.56 11.98
CA GLU A 141 14.41 15.04 10.68
C GLU A 141 13.49 13.89 10.32
N ARG A 142 12.34 14.25 9.84
CA ARG A 142 11.55 13.33 9.07
C ARG A 142 12.22 13.27 7.70
N SER A 143 13.11 12.35 7.56
CA SER A 143 13.44 11.87 6.22
C SER A 143 12.18 11.22 5.67
N VAL A 144 11.32 12.00 5.06
CA VAL A 144 10.51 11.48 3.97
C VAL A 144 11.51 11.11 2.91
N SER A 145 12.27 10.09 3.27
CA SER A 145 13.08 9.42 2.33
C SER A 145 12.10 8.82 1.41
N GLN A 146 11.54 9.64 0.56
CA GLN A 146 11.21 8.92 -0.50
C GLN A 146 9.83 9.03 -0.95
N TYR A 147 9.70 10.01 -1.69
CA TYR A 147 8.87 9.94 -2.88
C TYR A 147 9.36 8.77 -3.73
N ASN A 148 9.02 7.54 -3.32
CA ASN A 148 9.50 6.34 -4.01
C ASN A 148 8.88 6.18 -5.38
N GLN A 149 7.99 7.09 -5.79
CA GLN A 149 7.18 6.97 -7.00
C GLN A 149 6.48 5.60 -7.10
N LYS A 150 6.08 5.06 -5.95
CA LYS A 150 5.39 3.77 -5.83
C LYS A 150 3.96 3.88 -5.36
N SER A 151 3.52 5.11 -5.04
CA SER A 151 2.13 5.46 -4.78
C SER A 151 1.57 6.24 -5.95
N PHE A 152 0.38 5.87 -6.39
CA PHE A 152 -0.24 6.38 -7.62
C PHE A 152 -1.70 6.74 -7.39
N TYR A 153 -2.21 7.66 -8.20
CA TYR A 153 -3.63 7.98 -8.31
C TYR A 153 -4.10 7.88 -9.75
N LEU A 154 -5.35 7.51 -9.95
CA LEU A 154 -5.96 7.43 -11.27
C LEU A 154 -6.64 8.77 -11.63
N SER A 155 -6.24 9.37 -12.73
CA SER A 155 -6.84 10.59 -13.27
C SER A 155 -6.93 10.52 -14.79
N GLY A 156 -8.09 10.82 -15.35
CA GLY A 156 -8.27 10.76 -16.80
C GLY A 156 -8.01 9.39 -17.43
N GLY A 157 -8.26 8.31 -16.67
CA GLY A 157 -8.04 6.93 -17.13
C GLY A 157 -6.58 6.46 -17.13
N LYS A 158 -5.67 7.25 -16.57
CA LYS A 158 -4.25 6.90 -16.45
C LYS A 158 -3.76 7.08 -15.02
N PHE A 159 -2.91 6.18 -14.57
CA PHE A 159 -2.20 6.34 -13.31
C PHE A 159 -1.09 7.38 -13.42
N GLN A 160 -0.98 8.18 -12.38
CA GLN A 160 0.08 9.17 -12.20
C GLN A 160 0.69 8.97 -10.81
N ALA A 161 2.01 9.13 -10.70
CA ALA A 161 2.68 9.06 -9.41
C ALA A 161 2.17 10.16 -8.48
N MET A 162 1.98 9.83 -7.21
CA MET A 162 1.66 10.82 -6.19
C MET A 162 2.77 11.87 -6.14
N PRO A 163 2.42 13.16 -6.17
CA PRO A 163 3.44 14.23 -6.14
C PRO A 163 4.12 14.33 -4.79
N ALA A 164 3.48 13.86 -3.75
CA ALA A 164 3.97 13.89 -2.38
C ALA A 164 3.30 12.81 -1.54
N GLY A 165 4.05 12.26 -0.58
CA GLY A 165 3.55 11.29 0.39
C GLY A 165 3.40 9.86 -0.15
N ASN A 166 3.09 8.95 0.77
CA ASN A 166 2.87 7.55 0.50
C ASN A 166 1.47 7.15 0.94
N LEU A 167 0.75 6.42 0.10
CA LEU A 167 -0.57 5.90 0.46
C LEU A 167 -0.44 4.87 1.60
N ARG A 168 -1.33 4.96 2.59
CA ARG A 168 -1.40 3.99 3.68
C ARG A 168 -2.16 2.74 3.26
N ILE A 169 -1.55 2.02 2.35
CA ILE A 169 -1.96 0.70 1.87
C ILE A 169 -0.81 -0.25 2.16
N LYS A 170 -1.08 -1.36 2.86
CA LYS A 170 -0.10 -2.40 3.18
C LYS A 170 -0.53 -3.72 2.58
N ALA A 171 0.44 -4.57 2.29
CA ALA A 171 0.21 -5.91 1.79
C ALA A 171 0.88 -6.94 2.70
N PHE A 172 0.18 -8.03 3.00
CA PHE A 172 0.64 -9.08 3.90
C PHE A 172 0.73 -10.41 3.17
N THR A 173 1.91 -11.02 3.21
CA THR A 173 2.18 -12.28 2.53
C THR A 173 2.78 -13.32 3.45
N ASP A 174 2.60 -14.59 3.10
CA ASP A 174 3.32 -15.72 3.68
C ASP A 174 4.25 -16.34 2.66
N ASN A 175 5.43 -16.75 3.12
CA ASN A 175 6.40 -17.45 2.29
C ASN A 175 5.92 -18.87 1.96
N GLN A 176 6.18 -19.30 0.74
CA GLN A 176 6.01 -20.67 0.29
C GLN A 176 7.41 -21.26 0.04
N THR A 177 7.73 -22.35 0.69
CA THR A 177 8.99 -23.06 0.53
C THR A 177 8.77 -24.34 -0.29
N GLU A 178 9.81 -24.84 -0.94
CA GLU A 178 9.75 -26.19 -1.53
C GLU A 178 9.50 -27.19 -0.42
N GLU A 179 8.56 -28.13 -0.64
CA GLU A 179 8.48 -29.30 0.23
C GLU A 179 9.77 -30.10 0.06
N PRO A 180 10.41 -30.55 1.16
CA PRO A 180 11.57 -31.42 1.03
C PRO A 180 11.16 -32.69 0.28
N GLU A 181 11.88 -33.04 -0.78
CA GLU A 181 11.70 -34.30 -1.48
C GLU A 181 11.79 -35.45 -0.47
N GLN A 182 10.74 -36.26 -0.38
CA GLN A 182 10.67 -37.44 0.50
C GLN A 182 11.45 -38.61 -0.10
#